data_1fb2826c57ea91625fd15d0190b45049
#
_entry.id   1fb2826c57ea91625fd15d0190b45049
#
_cell.length_a   1.000
_cell.length_b   1.000
_cell.length_c   1.000
_cell.angle_alpha   90.00
_cell.angle_beta   90.00
_cell.angle_gamma   90.00
#
_symmetry.space_group_name_H-M   'P 1'
#
loop_
_entity.id
_entity.type
_entity.pdbx_description
1 polymer ?
#
loop_
_entity_poly.entity_id
_entity_poly.type
_entity_poly.pdbx_seq_one_letter_code
_entity_poly.pdbx_strand_id
1 'polypeptide(L)'
;MINLLLQYPLFYRLYQKTVRKKNHEYDLFKFIFSEIHKKNQIRMLDLCSGDSFVLKYVGEYLTDYIGVDNNEKYLKSLKSEWPDFKFINADISKLDELMEIKDFKPNLIFMNGAIHHLNDETMKSINDFNYKFKNSMFLSVDPVKHNNSLINKIMIFFDRGKYIRNRDGFHKIMPTYKQ
;
A
#
# COMPACT_ATOMS: atom_id res chain seq x y z
N MET A 1 -1.38 23.25 7.80
CA MET A 1 -1.61 22.80 9.20
C MET A 1 -2.12 21.36 9.25
N ILE A 2 -3.20 20.97 8.55
CA ILE A 2 -3.74 19.60 8.52
C ILE A 2 -2.68 18.56 8.11
N ASN A 3 -1.88 18.83 7.07
CA ASN A 3 -0.84 17.90 6.60
C ASN A 3 0.24 17.58 7.64
N LEU A 4 0.51 18.49 8.58
CA LEU A 4 1.48 18.26 9.66
C LEU A 4 0.91 17.31 10.72
N LEU A 5 -0.38 17.40 11.01
CA LEU A 5 -1.07 16.52 11.97
C LEU A 5 -1.22 15.09 11.43
N LEU A 6 -1.45 14.94 10.13
CA LEU A 6 -1.59 13.63 9.49
C LEU A 6 -0.28 12.81 9.40
N GLN A 7 0.85 13.36 9.82
CA GLN A 7 2.09 12.60 10.01
C GLN A 7 2.06 11.72 11.28
N TYR A 8 1.11 11.95 12.18
CA TYR A 8 0.97 11.18 13.40
C TYR A 8 -0.11 10.10 13.24
N PRO A 9 0.15 8.85 13.63
CA PRO A 9 -0.76 7.72 13.42
C PRO A 9 -2.18 7.96 13.94
N LEU A 10 -2.32 8.57 15.12
CA LEU A 10 -3.62 8.84 15.74
C LEU A 10 -4.50 9.76 14.88
N PHE A 11 -3.93 10.88 14.40
CA PHE A 11 -4.67 11.84 13.57
C PHE A 11 -4.98 11.27 12.18
N TYR A 12 -4.06 10.49 11.63
CA TYR A 12 -4.28 9.80 10.36
C TYR A 12 -5.40 8.77 10.48
N ARG A 13 -5.44 7.95 11.53
CA ARG A 13 -6.51 6.97 11.80
C ARG A 13 -7.87 7.64 12.00
N LEU A 14 -7.93 8.79 12.70
CA LEU A 14 -9.16 9.57 12.85
C LEU A 14 -9.66 10.12 11.51
N TYR A 15 -8.76 10.66 10.70
CA TYR A 15 -9.06 11.13 9.35
C TYR A 15 -9.60 9.99 8.47
N GLN A 16 -8.93 8.84 8.47
CA GLN A 16 -9.36 7.66 7.71
C GLN A 16 -10.77 7.20 8.12
N LYS A 17 -11.08 7.17 9.42
CA LYS A 17 -12.44 6.83 9.91
C LYS A 17 -13.52 7.78 9.42
N THR A 18 -13.19 9.06 9.25
CA THR A 18 -14.17 10.09 8.79
C THR A 18 -14.39 10.03 7.28
N VAL A 19 -13.35 9.73 6.51
CA VAL A 19 -13.39 9.69 5.04
C VAL A 19 -13.92 8.34 4.53
N ARG A 20 -13.56 7.25 5.19
CA ARG A 20 -13.98 5.88 4.84
C ARG A 20 -15.28 5.51 5.58
N LYS A 21 -16.41 5.94 5.05
CA LYS A 21 -17.74 5.71 5.66
C LYS A 21 -18.20 4.25 5.72
N LYS A 22 -17.55 3.31 5.00
CA LYS A 22 -17.87 1.87 5.00
C LYS A 22 -16.59 1.06 4.82
N ASN A 23 -16.43 0.04 5.64
CA ASN A 23 -15.28 -0.87 5.64
C ASN A 23 -15.25 -1.87 4.45
N HIS A 24 -16.03 -1.65 3.38
CA HIS A 24 -16.12 -2.59 2.26
C HIS A 24 -14.77 -2.91 1.60
N GLU A 25 -13.84 -1.96 1.62
CA GLU A 25 -12.48 -2.20 1.12
C GLU A 25 -11.75 -3.25 1.97
N TYR A 26 -11.86 -3.16 3.29
CA TYR A 26 -11.24 -4.12 4.20
C TYR A 26 -11.94 -5.47 4.20
N ASP A 27 -13.26 -5.51 4.03
CA ASP A 27 -14.02 -6.75 3.84
C ASP A 27 -13.58 -7.45 2.55
N LEU A 28 -13.33 -6.68 1.48
CA LEU A 28 -12.77 -7.19 0.23
C LEU A 28 -11.35 -7.75 0.43
N PHE A 29 -10.47 -7.01 1.14
CA PHE A 29 -9.13 -7.51 1.47
C PHE A 29 -9.22 -8.80 2.28
N LYS A 30 -10.03 -8.82 3.33
CA LYS A 30 -10.23 -10.01 4.15
C LYS A 30 -10.65 -11.21 3.29
N PHE A 31 -11.60 -11.03 2.38
CA PHE A 31 -12.01 -12.06 1.43
C PHE A 31 -10.87 -12.51 0.53
N ILE A 32 -10.17 -11.58 -0.14
CA ILE A 32 -9.06 -11.88 -1.06
C ILE A 32 -7.94 -12.64 -0.32
N PHE A 33 -7.52 -12.13 0.84
CA PHE A 33 -6.43 -12.75 1.62
C PHE A 33 -6.82 -14.13 2.14
N SER A 34 -8.06 -14.33 2.58
CA SER A 34 -8.54 -15.66 2.98
C SER A 34 -8.49 -16.65 1.81
N GLU A 35 -8.86 -16.24 0.60
CA GLU A 35 -8.83 -17.11 -0.58
C GLU A 35 -7.39 -17.43 -1.03
N ILE A 36 -6.46 -16.50 -0.88
CA ILE A 36 -5.03 -16.76 -1.15
C ILE A 36 -4.47 -17.71 -0.09
N HIS A 37 -4.77 -17.45 1.19
CA HIS A 37 -4.28 -18.23 2.33
C HIS A 37 -4.70 -19.71 2.26
N LYS A 38 -5.92 -19.99 1.80
CA LYS A 38 -6.39 -21.37 1.58
C LYS A 38 -5.51 -22.19 0.62
N LYS A 39 -4.78 -21.50 -0.25
CA LYS A 39 -3.96 -22.13 -1.30
C LYS A 39 -2.47 -22.07 -1.01
N ASN A 40 -2.01 -21.01 -0.36
CA ASN A 40 -0.60 -20.74 -0.16
C ASN A 40 -0.35 -19.97 1.14
N GLN A 41 0.83 -20.15 1.73
CA GLN A 41 1.34 -19.24 2.74
C GLN A 41 1.52 -17.83 2.13
N ILE A 42 1.19 -16.79 2.89
CA ILE A 42 1.31 -15.40 2.42
C ILE A 42 2.50 -14.73 3.09
N ARG A 43 3.53 -14.42 2.29
CA ARG A 43 4.66 -13.57 2.66
C ARG A 43 4.49 -12.22 1.99
N MET A 44 3.96 -11.25 2.75
CA MET A 44 3.57 -9.97 2.20
C MET A 44 4.65 -8.91 2.35
N LEU A 45 4.99 -8.26 1.25
CA LEU A 45 5.76 -7.01 1.22
C LEU A 45 4.79 -5.85 0.98
N ASP A 46 4.61 -5.01 2.01
CA ASP A 46 3.71 -3.85 1.97
C ASP A 46 4.51 -2.58 1.72
N LEU A 47 4.38 -2.04 0.51
CA LEU A 47 5.13 -0.86 0.06
C LEU A 47 4.33 0.41 0.33
N CYS A 48 4.96 1.42 0.94
CA CYS A 48 4.33 2.61 1.50
C CYS A 48 3.26 2.24 2.54
N SER A 49 3.64 1.35 3.46
CA SER A 49 2.73 0.71 4.41
C SER A 49 1.99 1.70 5.34
N GLY A 50 2.50 2.92 5.48
CA GLY A 50 1.91 3.93 6.35
C GLY A 50 1.80 3.42 7.79
N ASP A 51 0.60 3.50 8.36
CA ASP A 51 0.28 2.94 9.66
C ASP A 51 -0.17 1.46 9.60
N SER A 52 -0.02 0.80 8.46
CA SER A 52 -0.35 -0.61 8.21
C SER A 52 -1.71 -1.04 8.78
N PHE A 53 -2.69 -0.13 8.76
CA PHE A 53 -4.01 -0.40 9.35
C PHE A 53 -4.68 -1.64 8.77
N VAL A 54 -4.31 -2.02 7.55
CA VAL A 54 -4.77 -3.25 6.88
C VAL A 54 -4.46 -4.52 7.67
N LEU A 55 -3.37 -4.54 8.44
CA LEU A 55 -2.97 -5.69 9.25
C LEU A 55 -4.05 -6.11 10.26
N LYS A 56 -4.88 -5.19 10.73
CA LYS A 56 -6.02 -5.50 11.63
C LYS A 56 -7.07 -6.39 10.99
N TYR A 57 -7.08 -6.45 9.68
CA TYR A 57 -8.08 -7.23 8.90
C TYR A 57 -7.48 -8.46 8.24
N VAL A 58 -6.18 -8.42 7.90
CA VAL A 58 -5.54 -9.48 7.13
C VAL A 58 -4.35 -10.13 7.84
N GLY A 59 -3.90 -9.61 8.97
CA GLY A 59 -2.72 -10.11 9.69
C GLY A 59 -2.80 -11.59 10.03
N GLU A 60 -3.99 -12.10 10.35
CA GLU A 60 -4.23 -13.52 10.66
C GLU A 60 -3.96 -14.46 9.47
N TYR A 61 -3.99 -13.95 8.23
CA TYR A 61 -3.72 -14.73 7.01
C TYR A 61 -2.25 -14.74 6.59
N LEU A 62 -1.43 -13.88 7.22
CA LEU A 62 -0.03 -13.72 6.86
C LEU A 62 0.84 -14.72 7.59
N THR A 63 1.74 -15.35 6.85
CA THR A 63 2.81 -16.18 7.43
C THR A 63 3.99 -15.30 7.82
N ASP A 64 4.25 -14.25 7.04
CA ASP A 64 5.34 -13.32 7.26
C ASP A 64 5.04 -11.96 6.61
N TYR A 65 5.64 -10.88 7.13
CA TYR A 65 5.36 -9.52 6.69
C TYR A 65 6.57 -8.61 6.80
N ILE A 66 6.77 -7.81 5.74
CA ILE A 66 7.63 -6.63 5.78
C ILE A 66 6.83 -5.40 5.33
N GLY A 67 6.71 -4.41 6.20
CA GLY A 67 6.21 -3.07 5.84
C GLY A 67 7.36 -2.10 5.58
N VAL A 68 7.30 -1.38 4.46
CA VAL A 68 8.29 -0.36 4.09
C VAL A 68 7.59 0.99 4.01
N ASP A 69 8.09 1.96 4.76
CA ASP A 69 7.61 3.35 4.70
C ASP A 69 8.74 4.32 5.08
N ASN A 70 8.70 5.55 4.58
CA ASN A 70 9.67 6.58 4.93
C ASN A 70 9.28 7.40 6.17
N ASN A 71 8.10 7.16 6.75
CA ASN A 71 7.64 7.83 7.96
C ASN A 71 7.97 7.01 9.22
N GLU A 72 9.08 7.31 9.85
CA GLU A 72 9.54 6.62 11.06
C GLU A 72 8.50 6.62 12.20
N LYS A 73 7.66 7.67 12.30
CA LYS A 73 6.63 7.77 13.36
C LYS A 73 5.57 6.67 13.23
N TYR A 74 5.19 6.32 11.99
CA TYR A 74 4.29 5.20 11.74
C TYR A 74 4.96 3.88 12.14
N LEU A 75 6.16 3.64 11.66
CA LEU A 75 6.87 2.38 11.88
C LEU A 75 7.18 2.11 13.36
N LYS A 76 7.50 3.15 14.12
CA LYS A 76 7.74 3.02 15.56
C LYS A 76 6.51 2.52 16.32
N SER A 77 5.31 3.01 15.95
CA SER A 77 4.05 2.53 16.53
C SER A 77 3.78 1.07 16.16
N LEU A 78 4.06 0.71 14.89
CA LEU A 78 3.79 -0.62 14.35
C LEU A 78 4.69 -1.70 14.97
N LYS A 79 5.97 -1.42 15.19
CA LYS A 79 6.90 -2.35 15.85
C LYS A 79 6.42 -2.77 17.24
N SER A 80 5.72 -1.89 17.95
CA SER A 80 5.12 -2.20 19.25
C SER A 80 3.80 -2.95 19.12
N GLU A 81 2.99 -2.64 18.11
CA GLU A 81 1.66 -3.26 17.88
C GLU A 81 1.79 -4.66 17.27
N TRP A 82 2.82 -4.86 16.43
CA TRP A 82 3.07 -6.09 15.66
C TRP A 82 4.53 -6.55 15.81
N PRO A 83 4.95 -7.06 16.98
CA PRO A 83 6.34 -7.37 17.27
C PRO A 83 6.93 -8.51 16.41
N ASP A 84 6.08 -9.40 15.90
CA ASP A 84 6.48 -10.53 15.05
C ASP A 84 6.70 -10.12 13.58
N PHE A 85 6.30 -8.91 13.19
CA PHE A 85 6.46 -8.41 11.84
C PHE A 85 7.60 -7.41 11.71
N LYS A 86 8.17 -7.32 10.51
CA LYS A 86 9.30 -6.44 10.24
C LYS A 86 8.83 -5.13 9.61
N PHE A 87 9.42 -4.02 10.06
CA PHE A 87 9.14 -2.68 9.53
C PHE A 87 10.45 -1.97 9.23
N ILE A 88 10.61 -1.55 7.95
CA ILE A 88 11.82 -0.93 7.41
C ILE A 88 11.54 0.52 7.10
N ASN A 89 12.33 1.43 7.69
CA ASN A 89 12.30 2.83 7.33
C ASN A 89 13.18 3.05 6.09
N ALA A 90 12.56 3.23 4.95
CA ALA A 90 13.27 3.43 3.70
C ALA A 90 12.46 4.22 2.67
N ASP A 91 13.17 4.84 1.74
CA ASP A 91 12.59 5.41 0.54
C ASP A 91 12.29 4.29 -0.47
N ILE A 92 11.04 4.23 -0.90
CA ILE A 92 10.57 3.21 -1.85
C ILE A 92 11.27 3.28 -3.22
N SER A 93 11.86 4.42 -3.58
CA SER A 93 12.66 4.55 -4.80
C SER A 93 13.96 3.75 -4.75
N LYS A 94 14.37 3.27 -3.55
CA LYS A 94 15.62 2.55 -3.28
C LYS A 94 15.42 1.10 -2.86
N LEU A 95 14.31 0.48 -3.23
CA LEU A 95 14.00 -0.91 -2.84
C LEU A 95 15.11 -1.90 -3.20
N ASP A 96 15.80 -1.68 -4.31
CA ASP A 96 16.88 -2.56 -4.78
C ASP A 96 18.12 -2.55 -3.87
N GLU A 97 18.28 -1.54 -3.04
CA GLU A 97 19.38 -1.44 -2.08
C GLU A 97 19.12 -2.26 -0.80
N LEU A 98 17.85 -2.64 -0.56
CA LEU A 98 17.43 -3.30 0.67
C LEU A 98 17.62 -4.82 0.58
N MET A 99 18.79 -5.32 1.07
CA MET A 99 19.11 -6.74 1.09
C MET A 99 18.06 -7.58 1.82
N GLU A 100 17.51 -7.06 2.90
CA GLU A 100 16.48 -7.72 3.71
C GLU A 100 15.23 -8.09 2.92
N ILE A 101 14.85 -7.29 1.93
CA ILE A 101 13.71 -7.57 1.05
C ILE A 101 14.07 -8.65 0.03
N LYS A 102 15.31 -8.66 -0.47
CA LYS A 102 15.77 -9.69 -1.42
C LYS A 102 15.71 -11.08 -0.80
N ASP A 103 16.16 -11.20 0.45
CA ASP A 103 16.16 -12.46 1.19
C ASP A 103 14.75 -12.89 1.62
N PHE A 104 13.86 -11.92 1.80
CA PHE A 104 12.48 -12.17 2.20
C PHE A 104 11.68 -12.96 1.16
N LYS A 105 11.94 -12.78 -0.14
CA LYS A 105 11.25 -13.46 -1.26
C LYS A 105 9.73 -13.40 -1.11
N PRO A 106 9.11 -12.21 -1.19
CA PRO A 106 7.66 -12.08 -1.06
C PRO A 106 6.94 -12.86 -2.16
N ASN A 107 5.76 -13.40 -1.85
CA ASN A 107 4.82 -13.93 -2.85
C ASN A 107 3.60 -13.04 -3.04
N LEU A 108 3.45 -12.02 -2.19
CA LEU A 108 2.48 -10.95 -2.34
C LEU A 108 3.16 -9.61 -2.12
N ILE A 109 3.09 -8.72 -3.11
CA ILE A 109 3.52 -7.33 -3.00
C ILE A 109 2.27 -6.48 -2.97
N PHE A 110 2.14 -5.65 -1.95
CA PHE A 110 0.92 -4.91 -1.65
C PHE A 110 1.16 -3.41 -1.59
N MET A 111 0.22 -2.63 -2.12
CA MET A 111 0.20 -1.17 -1.99
C MET A 111 -1.24 -0.68 -1.81
N ASN A 112 -1.52 0.06 -0.76
CA ASN A 112 -2.87 0.58 -0.50
C ASN A 112 -2.88 2.10 -0.34
N GLY A 113 -3.52 2.79 -1.28
CA GLY A 113 -3.64 4.24 -1.26
C GLY A 113 -2.29 4.96 -1.36
N ALA A 114 -1.36 4.44 -2.16
CA ALA A 114 0.00 4.90 -2.23
C ALA A 114 0.44 5.34 -3.64
N ILE A 115 -0.04 4.69 -4.68
CA ILE A 115 0.38 4.92 -6.07
C ILE A 115 0.13 6.37 -6.52
N HIS A 116 -0.96 6.99 -6.03
CA HIS A 116 -1.30 8.38 -6.34
C HIS A 116 -0.37 9.42 -5.69
N HIS A 117 0.54 9.01 -4.82
CA HIS A 117 1.61 9.85 -4.29
C HIS A 117 2.91 9.74 -5.08
N LEU A 118 3.05 8.74 -5.97
CA LEU A 118 4.27 8.38 -6.66
C LEU A 118 4.27 8.85 -8.11
N ASN A 119 5.40 9.45 -8.54
CA ASN A 119 5.60 9.82 -9.93
C ASN A 119 5.85 8.59 -10.83
N ASP A 120 5.87 8.80 -12.13
CA ASP A 120 6.01 7.70 -13.09
C ASP A 120 7.41 7.05 -13.02
N GLU A 121 8.44 7.78 -12.65
CA GLU A 121 9.80 7.28 -12.47
C GLU A 121 9.88 6.30 -11.28
N THR A 122 9.34 6.70 -10.13
CA THR A 122 9.27 5.83 -8.95
C THR A 122 8.43 4.59 -9.24
N MET A 123 7.30 4.74 -9.95
CA MET A 123 6.47 3.59 -10.33
C MET A 123 7.21 2.64 -11.28
N LYS A 124 8.04 3.17 -12.20
CA LYS A 124 8.90 2.34 -13.04
C LYS A 124 9.88 1.54 -12.19
N SER A 125 10.56 2.17 -11.24
CA SER A 125 11.49 1.47 -10.33
C SER A 125 10.79 0.36 -9.54
N ILE A 126 9.57 0.60 -9.05
CA ILE A 126 8.76 -0.42 -8.37
C ILE A 126 8.41 -1.57 -9.31
N ASN A 127 8.03 -1.30 -10.55
CA ASN A 127 7.75 -2.35 -11.52
C ASN A 127 8.99 -3.17 -11.83
N ASP A 128 10.13 -2.52 -12.07
CA ASP A 128 11.42 -3.20 -12.32
C ASP A 128 11.81 -4.08 -11.13
N PHE A 129 11.58 -3.60 -9.91
CA PHE A 129 11.75 -4.40 -8.69
C PHE A 129 10.79 -5.60 -8.64
N ASN A 130 9.49 -5.40 -8.91
CA ASN A 130 8.49 -6.48 -8.89
C ASN A 130 8.80 -7.58 -9.90
N TYR A 131 9.35 -7.23 -11.07
CA TYR A 131 9.77 -8.22 -12.09
C TYR A 131 10.83 -9.20 -11.59
N LYS A 132 11.60 -8.85 -10.56
CA LYS A 132 12.59 -9.75 -9.95
C LYS A 132 11.92 -10.90 -9.18
N PHE A 133 10.67 -10.70 -8.74
CA PHE A 133 9.89 -11.71 -8.03
C PHE A 133 8.79 -12.28 -8.94
N LYS A 134 9.19 -13.02 -9.97
CA LYS A 134 8.31 -13.54 -11.05
C LYS A 134 7.06 -14.29 -10.59
N ASN A 135 7.09 -14.87 -9.38
CA ASN A 135 5.99 -15.65 -8.81
C ASN A 135 5.18 -14.85 -7.78
N SER A 136 5.48 -13.57 -7.61
CA SER A 136 4.74 -12.72 -6.68
C SER A 136 3.50 -12.14 -7.35
N MET A 137 2.39 -12.14 -6.62
CA MET A 137 1.21 -11.36 -6.97
C MET A 137 1.45 -9.91 -6.56
N PHE A 138 1.06 -8.95 -7.41
CA PHE A 138 0.98 -7.55 -7.04
C PHE A 138 -0.49 -7.17 -6.84
N LEU A 139 -0.83 -6.63 -5.68
CA LEU A 139 -2.17 -6.16 -5.34
C LEU A 139 -2.12 -4.70 -4.90
N SER A 140 -2.89 -3.85 -5.56
CA SER A 140 -3.03 -2.45 -5.14
C SER A 140 -4.47 -1.96 -5.19
N VAL A 141 -4.77 -1.01 -4.31
CA VAL A 141 -6.02 -0.24 -4.33
C VAL A 141 -5.68 1.23 -4.21
N ASP A 142 -6.13 2.01 -5.19
CA ASP A 142 -5.83 3.43 -5.29
C ASP A 142 -7.02 4.23 -5.84
N PRO A 143 -7.16 5.53 -5.50
CA PRO A 143 -8.17 6.38 -6.07
C PRO A 143 -7.93 6.58 -7.58
N VAL A 144 -9.00 6.45 -8.36
CA VAL A 144 -8.98 6.66 -9.81
C VAL A 144 -9.73 7.94 -10.16
N LYS A 145 -9.16 8.74 -11.05
CA LYS A 145 -9.80 9.94 -11.56
C LYS A 145 -10.89 9.61 -12.55
N HIS A 146 -12.14 9.97 -12.21
CA HIS A 146 -13.32 9.87 -13.08
C HIS A 146 -13.78 11.26 -13.51
N ASN A 147 -13.78 11.52 -14.82
CA ASN A 147 -14.09 12.85 -15.36
C ASN A 147 -15.56 13.28 -15.13
N ASN A 148 -16.47 12.34 -15.03
CA ASN A 148 -17.92 12.60 -14.99
C ASN A 148 -18.52 12.61 -13.55
N SER A 149 -17.71 12.45 -12.50
CA SER A 149 -18.20 12.42 -11.13
C SER A 149 -17.80 13.68 -10.36
N LEU A 150 -18.80 14.49 -9.95
CA LEU A 150 -18.57 15.65 -9.10
C LEU A 150 -17.99 15.25 -7.73
N ILE A 151 -18.49 14.15 -7.15
CA ILE A 151 -17.99 13.61 -5.89
C ILE A 151 -16.52 13.21 -6.02
N ASN A 152 -16.15 12.55 -7.11
CA ASN A 152 -14.76 12.17 -7.37
C ASN A 152 -13.86 13.40 -7.50
N LYS A 153 -14.31 14.47 -8.18
CA LYS A 153 -13.56 15.74 -8.26
C LYS A 153 -13.33 16.37 -6.89
N ILE A 154 -14.36 16.37 -6.02
CA ILE A 154 -14.25 16.88 -4.65
C ILE A 154 -13.28 16.02 -3.83
N MET A 155 -13.38 14.70 -3.91
CA MET A 155 -12.46 13.78 -3.21
C MET A 155 -11.02 14.00 -3.65
N ILE A 156 -10.77 14.11 -4.96
CA ILE A 156 -9.43 14.38 -5.53
C ILE A 156 -8.90 15.75 -5.05
N PHE A 157 -9.75 16.77 -4.99
CA PHE A 157 -9.34 18.11 -4.53
C PHE A 157 -8.82 18.11 -3.08
N PHE A 158 -9.41 17.27 -2.22
CA PHE A 158 -8.98 17.12 -0.83
C PHE A 158 -7.91 16.05 -0.63
N ASP A 159 -7.63 15.26 -1.66
CA ASP A 159 -6.59 14.25 -1.62
C ASP A 159 -5.18 14.90 -1.65
N ARG A 160 -4.23 14.28 -0.96
CA ARG A 160 -2.84 14.74 -0.92
C ARG A 160 -2.00 14.21 -2.07
N GLY A 161 -2.53 13.27 -2.85
CA GLY A 161 -1.85 12.65 -3.97
C GLY A 161 -1.67 13.62 -5.13
N LYS A 162 -0.44 13.75 -5.60
CA LYS A 162 -0.09 14.63 -6.73
C LYS A 162 -0.28 13.95 -8.08
N TYR A 163 -0.38 12.63 -8.10
CA TYR A 163 -0.33 11.81 -9.32
C TYR A 163 -1.57 10.90 -9.44
N ILE A 164 -2.76 11.44 -9.10
CA ILE A 164 -4.01 10.70 -9.26
C ILE A 164 -4.29 10.53 -10.75
N ARG A 165 -4.27 9.27 -11.21
CA ARG A 165 -4.39 8.90 -12.61
C ARG A 165 -5.81 8.47 -12.93
N ASN A 166 -6.19 8.59 -14.20
CA ASN A 166 -7.34 7.88 -14.75
C ASN A 166 -6.95 6.42 -15.08
N ARG A 167 -7.91 5.63 -15.52
CA ARG A 167 -7.68 4.21 -15.85
C ARG A 167 -6.55 4.02 -16.88
N ASP A 168 -6.51 4.82 -17.93
CA ASP A 168 -5.48 4.73 -18.98
C ASP A 168 -4.09 5.09 -18.43
N GLY A 169 -4.02 6.07 -17.52
CA GLY A 169 -2.80 6.43 -16.81
C GLY A 169 -2.28 5.27 -15.94
N PHE A 170 -3.17 4.53 -15.27
CA PHE A 170 -2.77 3.32 -14.53
C PHE A 170 -2.25 2.24 -15.47
N HIS A 171 -2.93 1.96 -16.60
CA HIS A 171 -2.46 0.99 -17.59
C HIS A 171 -1.08 1.35 -18.15
N LYS A 172 -0.80 2.65 -18.34
CA LYS A 172 0.49 3.11 -18.82
C LYS A 172 1.65 2.85 -17.86
N ILE A 173 1.42 3.06 -16.56
CA ILE A 173 2.47 2.87 -15.54
C ILE A 173 2.58 1.42 -15.05
N MET A 174 1.54 0.59 -15.29
CA MET A 174 1.46 -0.80 -14.85
C MET A 174 0.93 -1.70 -15.98
N PRO A 175 1.62 -1.78 -17.13
CA PRO A 175 1.08 -2.41 -18.33
C PRO A 175 0.90 -3.93 -18.22
N THR A 176 1.58 -4.57 -17.31
CA THR A 176 1.57 -6.05 -17.15
C THR A 176 0.56 -6.56 -16.12
N TYR A 177 -0.10 -5.66 -15.39
CA TYR A 177 -1.05 -6.07 -14.36
C TYR A 177 -2.49 -6.06 -14.92
N LYS A 178 -3.23 -7.12 -14.59
CA LYS A 178 -4.69 -7.17 -14.84
C LYS A 178 -5.37 -6.25 -13.81
N GLN A 179 -6.25 -5.42 -14.28
CA GLN A 179 -7.06 -4.52 -13.47
C GLN A 179 -8.46 -5.07 -13.28
#